data_612b6a9583005a4d4c924da3313d5c50
#
_entry.id   612b6a9583005a4d4c924da3313d5c50
#
_cell.length_a   1.000
_cell.length_b   1.000
_cell.length_c   1.000
_cell.angle_alpha   90.00
_cell.angle_beta   90.00
_cell.angle_gamma   90.00
#
_symmetry.space_group_name_H-M   'P 1'
#
loop_
_entity.id
_entity.type
_entity.pdbx_description
1 polymer ?
#
loop_
_entity_poly.entity_id
_entity_poly.type
_entity_poly.pdbx_seq_one_letter_code
_entity_poly.pdbx_strand_id
1 'polypeptide(L)'
;EDLTVYEKYNKHLECILKVSQPTLYFTSEESQLGDRYLQKMGIPLKTSFICFHNRDSAFLDTVQNNFEWNYHNYRDSSIENYLSATDEIIARGNYAVRLGSITNDKIESKNPKLIDYANNGMRTDFLDIYLSAKCKFIVCSDTGMSFPAEVFKRPLVFVNWTWLLRVPVYALNGLIIFKKFYLKNEDRFMSFLEIINLDFGGRDTNDIFAKLGLELIENTPEEIRDATIEMDERLYGTWKTNEKDEELQQRFWALFGSEKLKSSKLRIGSDYLRDNKDLLN
;
A
#
# COMPACT_ATOMS: atom_id res chain seq x y z
N GLU A 1 -7.02 31.57 6.45
CA GLU A 1 -7.33 30.52 5.46
C GLU A 1 -7.32 29.19 6.19
N ASP A 2 -8.51 28.57 6.32
CA ASP A 2 -8.59 27.26 6.95
C ASP A 2 -7.90 26.23 6.05
N LEU A 3 -6.86 25.60 6.61
CA LEU A 3 -6.19 24.48 5.95
C LEU A 3 -7.21 23.37 5.69
N THR A 4 -7.18 22.81 4.49
CA THR A 4 -7.99 21.61 4.18
C THR A 4 -7.69 20.48 5.17
N VAL A 5 -8.61 19.55 5.35
CA VAL A 5 -8.40 18.36 6.22
C VAL A 5 -7.09 17.66 5.84
N TYR A 6 -6.80 17.58 4.55
CA TYR A 6 -5.56 17.05 4.00
C TYR A 6 -4.32 17.80 4.50
N GLU A 7 -4.30 19.12 4.44
CA GLU A 7 -3.16 19.95 4.86
C GLU A 7 -2.90 19.85 6.36
N LYS A 8 -3.97 19.80 7.17
CA LYS A 8 -3.85 19.60 8.62
C LYS A 8 -3.24 18.24 8.97
N TYR A 9 -3.64 17.17 8.29
CA TYR A 9 -3.17 15.81 8.54
C TYR A 9 -1.70 15.61 8.12
N ASN A 10 -1.33 16.13 6.96
CA ASN A 10 -0.01 15.89 6.38
C ASN A 10 1.08 16.88 6.82
N LYS A 11 0.73 18.03 7.40
CA LYS A 11 1.68 19.09 7.76
C LYS A 11 2.82 18.61 8.68
N HIS A 12 2.54 17.72 9.61
CA HIS A 12 3.56 17.18 10.53
C HIS A 12 4.39 16.07 9.88
N LEU A 13 3.75 15.19 9.10
CA LEU A 13 4.44 14.10 8.40
C LEU A 13 5.39 14.63 7.31
N GLU A 14 5.00 15.68 6.60
CA GLU A 14 5.87 16.30 5.60
C GLU A 14 7.21 16.78 6.15
N CYS A 15 7.25 17.33 7.35
CA CYS A 15 8.52 17.81 7.94
C CYS A 15 9.49 16.66 8.22
N ILE A 16 8.97 15.51 8.66
CA ILE A 16 9.77 14.33 9.02
C ILE A 16 10.20 13.56 7.76
N LEU A 17 9.35 13.55 6.73
CA LEU A 17 9.53 12.69 5.56
C LEU A 17 10.14 13.42 4.35
N LYS A 18 10.29 14.75 4.39
CA LYS A 18 11.02 15.54 3.36
C LYS A 18 12.53 15.26 3.29
N VAL A 19 13.08 14.62 4.32
CA VAL A 19 14.48 14.19 4.27
C VAL A 19 14.63 13.07 3.24
N SER A 20 15.47 13.29 2.23
CA SER A 20 15.64 12.37 1.09
C SER A 20 16.40 11.08 1.44
N GLN A 21 17.08 11.06 2.58
CA GLN A 21 17.90 9.93 3.04
C GLN A 21 17.35 9.36 4.34
N PRO A 22 17.50 8.06 4.60
CA PRO A 22 17.17 7.48 5.90
C PRO A 22 17.98 8.16 7.00
N THR A 23 17.35 8.37 8.15
CA THR A 23 18.00 8.90 9.36
C THR A 23 18.35 7.80 10.37
N LEU A 24 17.86 6.59 10.15
CA LEU A 24 18.14 5.41 10.97
C LEU A 24 18.99 4.42 10.18
N TYR A 25 19.92 3.78 10.88
CA TYR A 25 20.84 2.79 10.32
C TYR A 25 20.98 1.62 11.29
N PHE A 26 21.14 0.43 10.74
CA PHE A 26 21.48 -0.75 11.54
C PHE A 26 22.95 -0.75 11.89
N THR A 27 23.29 -1.17 13.11
CA THR A 27 24.67 -1.48 13.49
C THR A 27 25.19 -2.68 12.69
N SER A 28 26.51 -2.95 12.79
CA SER A 28 27.08 -4.12 12.14
C SER A 28 26.50 -5.42 12.69
N GLU A 29 26.26 -5.49 14.00
CA GLU A 29 25.70 -6.65 14.69
C GLU A 29 24.25 -6.89 14.25
N GLU A 30 23.42 -5.84 14.19
CA GLU A 30 22.05 -5.90 13.72
C GLU A 30 22.00 -6.32 12.25
N SER A 31 22.88 -5.77 11.41
CA SER A 31 22.96 -6.17 10.00
C SER A 31 23.30 -7.65 9.84
N GLN A 32 24.31 -8.15 10.59
CA GLN A 32 24.66 -9.56 10.58
C GLN A 32 23.55 -10.45 11.13
N LEU A 33 22.82 -9.98 12.16
CA LEU A 33 21.67 -10.70 12.70
C LEU A 33 20.57 -10.84 11.64
N GLY A 34 20.20 -9.75 10.98
CA GLY A 34 19.21 -9.75 9.93
C GLY A 34 19.61 -10.65 8.75
N ASP A 35 20.87 -10.59 8.31
CA ASP A 35 21.41 -11.44 7.24
C ASP A 35 21.30 -12.94 7.59
N ARG A 36 21.61 -13.33 8.84
CA ARG A 36 21.43 -14.72 9.29
C ARG A 36 19.96 -15.16 9.24
N TYR A 37 19.02 -14.26 9.55
CA TYR A 37 17.62 -14.57 9.46
C TYR A 37 17.11 -14.68 8.01
N LEU A 38 17.60 -13.82 7.10
CA LEU A 38 17.32 -13.97 5.67
C LEU A 38 17.75 -15.34 5.16
N GLN A 39 18.97 -15.77 5.50
CA GLN A 39 19.48 -17.10 5.13
C GLN A 39 18.63 -18.24 5.74
N LYS A 40 18.21 -18.12 7.01
CA LYS A 40 17.32 -19.10 7.65
C LYS A 40 15.96 -19.20 6.97
N MET A 41 15.45 -18.09 6.41
CA MET A 41 14.24 -18.06 5.59
C MET A 41 14.44 -18.57 4.17
N GLY A 42 15.66 -18.96 3.79
CA GLY A 42 15.98 -19.44 2.45
C GLY A 42 16.25 -18.32 1.44
N ILE A 43 16.41 -17.07 1.88
CA ILE A 43 16.78 -15.93 1.02
C ILE A 43 18.31 -15.82 0.98
N PRO A 44 18.98 -16.10 -0.15
CA PRO A 44 20.42 -15.96 -0.25
C PRO A 44 20.85 -14.49 -0.09
N LEU A 45 21.99 -14.27 0.52
CA LEU A 45 22.55 -12.92 0.65
C LEU A 45 22.70 -12.25 -0.72
N LYS A 46 22.43 -10.95 -0.77
CA LYS A 46 22.46 -10.12 -1.99
C LYS A 46 21.34 -10.45 -3.02
N THR A 47 20.41 -11.32 -2.67
CA THR A 47 19.23 -11.55 -3.50
C THR A 47 18.16 -10.51 -3.17
N SER A 48 17.52 -9.99 -4.20
CA SER A 48 16.43 -9.02 -4.06
C SER A 48 15.16 -9.70 -3.56
N PHE A 49 14.43 -9.02 -2.68
CA PHE A 49 13.10 -9.44 -2.24
C PHE A 49 12.17 -8.23 -2.09
N ILE A 50 10.90 -8.45 -2.27
CA ILE A 50 9.86 -7.51 -1.92
C ILE A 50 9.17 -7.96 -0.64
N CYS A 51 8.56 -7.00 0.07
CA CYS A 51 7.61 -7.31 1.13
C CYS A 51 6.19 -7.01 0.66
N PHE A 52 5.22 -7.74 1.19
CA PHE A 52 3.82 -7.43 0.97
C PHE A 52 3.00 -7.68 2.24
N HIS A 53 1.91 -6.94 2.39
CA HIS A 53 1.05 -7.00 3.56
C HIS A 53 -0.37 -6.54 3.21
N ASN A 54 -1.36 -7.34 3.58
CA ASN A 54 -2.76 -6.93 3.57
C ASN A 54 -3.21 -6.57 5.00
N ARG A 55 -4.13 -5.64 5.13
CA ARG A 55 -4.85 -5.47 6.38
C ARG A 55 -5.95 -6.52 6.48
N ASP A 56 -6.04 -7.13 7.65
CA ASP A 56 -7.19 -7.91 8.11
C ASP A 56 -7.52 -7.56 9.58
N SER A 57 -8.64 -8.04 10.09
CA SER A 57 -9.11 -7.73 11.45
C SER A 57 -8.34 -8.46 12.54
N ALA A 58 -7.66 -9.57 12.24
CA ALA A 58 -7.10 -10.52 13.22
C ALA A 58 -6.25 -9.87 14.30
N PHE A 59 -5.40 -8.89 13.92
CA PHE A 59 -4.52 -8.23 14.90
C PHE A 59 -5.32 -7.45 15.95
N LEU A 60 -6.25 -6.61 15.52
CA LEU A 60 -7.04 -5.78 16.45
C LEU A 60 -7.98 -6.63 17.31
N ASP A 61 -8.63 -7.61 16.70
CA ASP A 61 -9.54 -8.52 17.40
C ASP A 61 -8.81 -9.36 18.48
N THR A 62 -7.53 -9.67 18.25
CA THR A 62 -6.71 -10.46 19.19
C THR A 62 -6.06 -9.61 20.27
N VAL A 63 -5.44 -8.47 19.89
CA VAL A 63 -4.59 -7.67 20.79
C VAL A 63 -5.41 -6.65 21.59
N GLN A 64 -6.52 -6.18 21.04
CA GLN A 64 -7.39 -5.18 21.65
C GLN A 64 -8.84 -5.66 21.75
N ASN A 65 -9.02 -6.88 22.21
CA ASN A 65 -10.29 -7.59 22.29
C ASN A 65 -11.36 -6.94 23.19
N ASN A 66 -11.02 -5.91 23.94
CA ASN A 66 -11.95 -5.14 24.79
C ASN A 66 -12.74 -4.06 24.03
N PHE A 67 -12.52 -3.93 22.71
CA PHE A 67 -13.16 -2.94 21.89
C PHE A 67 -13.62 -3.56 20.56
N GLU A 68 -14.79 -3.15 20.05
CA GLU A 68 -15.29 -3.62 18.76
C GLU A 68 -14.63 -2.80 17.64
N TRP A 69 -13.75 -3.44 16.87
CA TRP A 69 -12.99 -2.81 15.78
C TRP A 69 -13.65 -2.94 14.40
N ASN A 70 -14.82 -3.58 14.33
CA ASN A 70 -15.54 -3.83 13.09
C ASN A 70 -15.78 -2.59 12.23
N TYR A 71 -15.85 -1.41 12.85
CA TYR A 71 -16.05 -0.15 12.14
C TYR A 71 -14.89 0.21 11.18
N HIS A 72 -13.75 -0.46 11.29
CA HIS A 72 -12.58 -0.28 10.40
C HIS A 72 -12.45 -1.36 9.31
N ASN A 73 -13.36 -2.35 9.24
CA ASN A 73 -13.21 -3.48 8.32
C ASN A 73 -13.37 -3.09 6.84
N TYR A 74 -13.90 -1.90 6.53
CA TYR A 74 -13.88 -1.34 5.19
C TYR A 74 -12.46 -1.23 4.58
N ARG A 75 -11.42 -1.26 5.42
CA ARG A 75 -10.00 -1.22 5.02
C ARG A 75 -9.43 -2.61 4.76
N ASP A 76 -10.11 -3.68 5.17
CA ASP A 76 -9.62 -5.05 5.03
C ASP A 76 -9.54 -5.45 3.56
N SER A 77 -8.65 -6.38 3.26
CA SER A 77 -8.48 -6.95 1.94
C SER A 77 -8.02 -8.40 2.02
N SER A 78 -8.41 -9.21 1.03
CA SER A 78 -7.98 -10.59 0.94
C SER A 78 -6.52 -10.69 0.53
N ILE A 79 -5.76 -11.56 1.22
CA ILE A 79 -4.38 -11.87 0.86
C ILE A 79 -4.28 -12.59 -0.50
N GLU A 80 -5.32 -13.32 -0.88
CA GLU A 80 -5.41 -14.02 -2.16
C GLU A 80 -5.20 -13.08 -3.35
N ASN A 81 -5.70 -11.82 -3.24
CA ASN A 81 -5.58 -10.82 -4.31
C ASN A 81 -4.13 -10.39 -4.56
N TYR A 82 -3.19 -10.68 -3.64
CA TYR A 82 -1.77 -10.34 -3.78
C TYR A 82 -0.95 -11.45 -4.46
N LEU A 83 -1.47 -12.67 -4.53
CA LEU A 83 -0.69 -13.83 -4.98
C LEU A 83 -0.24 -13.71 -6.44
N SER A 84 -1.09 -13.21 -7.32
CA SER A 84 -0.73 -12.98 -8.73
C SER A 84 0.46 -12.01 -8.86
N ALA A 85 0.50 -10.95 -8.04
CA ALA A 85 1.62 -10.02 -8.00
C ALA A 85 2.91 -10.68 -7.50
N THR A 86 2.79 -11.54 -6.45
CA THR A 86 3.98 -12.25 -5.92
C THR A 86 4.54 -13.26 -6.90
N ASP A 87 3.70 -13.98 -7.63
CA ASP A 87 4.13 -14.94 -8.64
C ASP A 87 4.92 -14.23 -9.77
N GLU A 88 4.44 -13.08 -10.23
CA GLU A 88 5.12 -12.29 -11.25
C GLU A 88 6.48 -11.78 -10.77
N ILE A 89 6.55 -11.25 -9.54
CA ILE A 89 7.82 -10.78 -8.95
C ILE A 89 8.83 -11.92 -8.77
N ILE A 90 8.35 -13.10 -8.41
CA ILE A 90 9.19 -14.29 -8.30
C ILE A 90 9.69 -14.76 -9.69
N ALA A 91 8.85 -14.71 -10.71
CA ALA A 91 9.25 -15.00 -12.09
C ALA A 91 10.34 -14.03 -12.58
N ARG A 92 10.34 -12.79 -12.10
CA ARG A 92 11.36 -11.76 -12.35
C ARG A 92 12.62 -11.93 -11.50
N GLY A 93 12.75 -13.01 -10.74
CA GLY A 93 13.96 -13.39 -9.99
C GLY A 93 14.05 -12.89 -8.55
N ASN A 94 13.02 -12.24 -8.04
CA ASN A 94 12.98 -11.78 -6.63
C ASN A 94 12.40 -12.85 -5.71
N TYR A 95 12.47 -12.61 -4.40
CA TYR A 95 11.69 -13.29 -3.38
C TYR A 95 10.51 -12.41 -2.96
N ALA A 96 9.43 -13.01 -2.47
CA ALA A 96 8.28 -12.32 -1.93
C ALA A 96 8.07 -12.74 -0.47
N VAL A 97 8.03 -11.77 0.44
CA VAL A 97 7.94 -11.99 1.90
C VAL A 97 6.68 -11.34 2.42
N ARG A 98 5.73 -12.14 2.92
CA ARG A 98 4.54 -11.62 3.59
C ARG A 98 4.88 -11.14 4.98
N LEU A 99 4.66 -9.86 5.25
CA LEU A 99 4.73 -9.27 6.58
C LEU A 99 3.39 -9.42 7.31
N GLY A 100 3.43 -9.39 8.63
CA GLY A 100 2.26 -9.43 9.49
C GLY A 100 2.61 -10.00 10.86
N SER A 101 1.81 -9.68 11.85
CA SER A 101 2.01 -10.15 13.22
C SER A 101 0.99 -11.23 13.59
N ILE A 102 -0.28 -10.97 13.34
CA ILE A 102 -1.39 -11.89 13.49
C ILE A 102 -2.22 -11.72 12.23
N THR A 103 -2.57 -12.82 11.58
CA THR A 103 -3.30 -12.83 10.32
C THR A 103 -4.41 -13.87 10.34
N ASN A 104 -5.54 -13.59 9.68
CA ASN A 104 -6.65 -14.54 9.57
C ASN A 104 -6.25 -15.78 8.76
N ASP A 105 -5.59 -15.54 7.62
CA ASP A 105 -5.30 -16.60 6.66
C ASP A 105 -3.81 -16.85 6.55
N LYS A 106 -3.43 -18.12 6.32
CA LYS A 106 -2.08 -18.53 5.95
C LYS A 106 -1.98 -18.65 4.43
N ILE A 107 -0.81 -18.32 3.90
CA ILE A 107 -0.53 -18.59 2.49
C ILE A 107 0.00 -20.02 2.36
N GLU A 108 -0.73 -20.84 1.63
CA GLU A 108 -0.27 -22.18 1.26
C GLU A 108 0.40 -22.10 -0.14
N SER A 109 1.71 -22.11 -0.17
CA SER A 109 2.48 -22.10 -1.42
C SER A 109 3.56 -23.16 -1.41
N LYS A 110 3.72 -23.83 -2.56
CA LYS A 110 4.85 -24.76 -2.82
C LYS A 110 6.07 -24.03 -3.36
N ASN A 111 5.96 -22.74 -3.68
CA ASN A 111 7.06 -21.95 -4.21
C ASN A 111 7.99 -21.51 -3.06
N PRO A 112 9.25 -21.99 -3.01
CA PRO A 112 10.16 -21.67 -1.92
C PRO A 112 10.59 -20.19 -1.89
N LYS A 113 10.30 -19.42 -2.92
CA LYS A 113 10.56 -17.97 -2.97
C LYS A 113 9.41 -17.13 -2.43
N LEU A 114 8.23 -17.71 -2.19
CA LEU A 114 7.12 -17.08 -1.50
C LEU A 114 7.17 -17.46 -0.03
N ILE A 115 7.48 -16.51 0.83
CA ILE A 115 7.71 -16.75 2.26
C ILE A 115 6.60 -16.09 3.07
N ASP A 116 5.74 -16.90 3.67
CA ASP A 116 4.75 -16.42 4.64
C ASP A 116 5.41 -16.21 6.00
N TYR A 117 6.21 -15.12 6.10
CA TYR A 117 6.93 -14.78 7.33
C TYR A 117 5.98 -14.52 8.50
N ALA A 118 4.79 -13.99 8.25
CA ALA A 118 3.78 -13.79 9.28
C ALA A 118 3.41 -15.08 10.03
N ASN A 119 3.52 -16.24 9.37
CA ASN A 119 3.04 -17.54 9.90
C ASN A 119 4.14 -18.61 10.02
N ASN A 120 5.40 -18.33 9.66
CA ASN A 120 6.49 -19.32 9.67
C ASN A 120 7.17 -19.53 11.05
N GLY A 121 6.71 -18.81 12.07
CA GLY A 121 7.27 -18.92 13.44
C GLY A 121 8.59 -18.16 13.65
N MET A 122 9.09 -17.41 12.68
CA MET A 122 10.37 -16.67 12.78
C MET A 122 10.17 -15.18 13.09
N ARG A 123 8.93 -14.73 13.24
CA ARG A 123 8.61 -13.33 13.45
C ARG A 123 9.22 -12.79 14.74
N THR A 124 9.84 -11.62 14.63
CA THR A 124 10.29 -10.77 15.74
C THR A 124 10.10 -9.29 15.37
N ASP A 125 9.97 -8.40 16.37
CA ASP A 125 9.83 -6.96 16.11
C ASP A 125 11.05 -6.39 15.37
N PHE A 126 12.23 -6.90 15.66
CA PHE A 126 13.44 -6.54 14.92
C PHE A 126 13.34 -6.91 13.44
N LEU A 127 12.86 -8.12 13.14
CA LEU A 127 12.76 -8.58 11.75
C LEU A 127 11.67 -7.86 10.97
N ASP A 128 10.56 -7.46 11.58
CA ASP A 128 9.55 -6.63 10.96
C ASP A 128 10.18 -5.34 10.41
N ILE A 129 11.02 -4.70 11.23
CA ILE A 129 11.76 -3.49 10.83
C ILE A 129 12.84 -3.80 9.79
N TYR A 130 13.62 -4.87 10.02
CA TYR A 130 14.74 -5.23 9.15
C TYR A 130 14.28 -5.58 7.73
N LEU A 131 13.26 -6.42 7.60
CA LEU A 131 12.68 -6.81 6.31
C LEU A 131 12.12 -5.59 5.58
N SER A 132 11.34 -4.76 6.28
CA SER A 132 10.80 -3.52 5.71
C SER A 132 11.89 -2.56 5.24
N ALA A 133 13.00 -2.47 5.96
CA ALA A 133 14.14 -1.60 5.62
C ALA A 133 15.02 -2.12 4.49
N LYS A 134 15.09 -3.43 4.29
CA LYS A 134 16.00 -4.08 3.32
C LYS A 134 15.33 -4.55 2.05
N CYS A 135 14.01 -4.63 2.01
CA CYS A 135 13.28 -5.01 0.80
C CYS A 135 13.54 -4.03 -0.35
N LYS A 136 13.30 -4.47 -1.57
CA LYS A 136 13.33 -3.64 -2.77
C LYS A 136 12.23 -2.58 -2.72
N PHE A 137 11.01 -3.00 -2.39
CA PHE A 137 9.83 -2.17 -2.12
C PHE A 137 8.79 -2.97 -1.33
N ILE A 138 7.74 -2.30 -0.83
CA ILE A 138 6.61 -2.93 -0.16
C ILE A 138 5.32 -2.71 -0.96
N VAL A 139 4.50 -3.77 -1.07
CA VAL A 139 3.11 -3.71 -1.53
C VAL A 139 2.21 -3.84 -0.30
N CYS A 140 1.43 -2.82 0.04
CA CYS A 140 0.61 -2.84 1.24
C CYS A 140 -0.68 -2.03 1.10
N SER A 141 -1.68 -2.40 1.89
CA SER A 141 -2.85 -1.56 2.13
C SER A 141 -2.56 -0.49 3.19
N ASP A 142 -3.54 0.36 3.50
CA ASP A 142 -3.44 1.40 4.54
C ASP A 142 -3.29 0.77 5.94
N THR A 143 -2.05 0.53 6.35
CA THR A 143 -1.70 -0.10 7.64
C THR A 143 -0.43 0.51 8.23
N GLY A 144 -0.23 0.30 9.54
CA GLY A 144 1.00 0.70 10.22
C GLY A 144 2.27 -0.02 9.73
N MET A 145 2.14 -1.11 8.96
CA MET A 145 3.28 -1.84 8.40
C MET A 145 4.02 -1.08 7.29
N SER A 146 3.45 -0.02 6.73
CA SER A 146 4.15 0.87 5.79
C SER A 146 5.21 1.74 6.47
N PHE A 147 5.00 2.13 7.74
CA PHE A 147 5.84 3.11 8.41
C PHE A 147 7.34 2.75 8.49
N PRO A 148 7.76 1.53 8.82
CA PRO A 148 9.18 1.18 8.77
C PRO A 148 9.80 1.42 7.39
N ALA A 149 9.10 1.02 6.32
CA ALA A 149 9.59 1.25 4.96
C ALA A 149 9.70 2.75 4.63
N GLU A 150 8.72 3.56 5.06
CA GLU A 150 8.74 5.01 4.89
C GLU A 150 9.95 5.65 5.60
N VAL A 151 10.23 5.25 6.85
CA VAL A 151 11.38 5.71 7.63
C VAL A 151 12.70 5.38 6.92
N PHE A 152 12.80 4.16 6.37
CA PHE A 152 13.98 3.71 5.63
C PHE A 152 13.95 4.08 4.14
N LYS A 153 12.99 4.94 3.73
CA LYS A 153 12.87 5.48 2.35
C LYS A 153 12.76 4.38 1.28
N ARG A 154 12.09 3.29 1.63
CA ARG A 154 11.77 2.26 0.64
C ARG A 154 10.57 2.67 -0.20
N PRO A 155 10.59 2.39 -1.51
CA PRO A 155 9.42 2.62 -2.35
C PRO A 155 8.21 1.82 -1.87
N LEU A 156 7.01 2.36 -2.08
CA LEU A 156 5.76 1.76 -1.63
C LEU A 156 4.76 1.68 -2.77
N VAL A 157 4.08 0.55 -2.85
CA VAL A 157 2.88 0.35 -3.67
C VAL A 157 1.70 0.23 -2.72
N PHE A 158 0.94 1.30 -2.59
CA PHE A 158 -0.28 1.29 -1.80
C PHE A 158 -1.42 0.72 -2.65
N VAL A 159 -2.03 -0.34 -2.18
CA VAL A 159 -3.19 -0.98 -2.81
C VAL A 159 -4.37 -1.00 -1.86
N ASN A 160 -5.57 -1.13 -2.38
CA ASN A 160 -6.79 -1.08 -1.57
C ASN A 160 -6.88 0.20 -0.69
N TRP A 161 -6.31 1.30 -1.16
CA TRP A 161 -6.35 2.57 -0.44
C TRP A 161 -7.76 3.14 -0.48
N THR A 162 -8.28 3.56 0.67
CA THR A 162 -9.68 3.99 0.78
C THR A 162 -9.83 5.51 0.71
N TRP A 163 -8.83 6.25 1.19
CA TRP A 163 -8.95 7.68 1.48
C TRP A 163 -8.34 8.56 0.39
N LEU A 164 -9.16 9.04 -0.57
CA LEU A 164 -8.68 9.98 -1.58
C LEU A 164 -8.16 11.30 -0.97
N LEU A 165 -8.77 11.77 0.12
CA LEU A 165 -8.35 13.00 0.79
C LEU A 165 -7.15 12.83 1.74
N ARG A 166 -6.67 11.59 1.93
CA ARG A 166 -5.53 11.28 2.83
C ARG A 166 -4.43 10.52 2.09
N VAL A 167 -4.23 10.86 0.80
CA VAL A 167 -3.16 10.25 0.00
C VAL A 167 -1.79 10.52 0.64
N PRO A 168 -0.91 9.51 0.75
CA PRO A 168 0.40 9.65 1.39
C PRO A 168 1.41 10.35 0.46
N VAL A 169 1.17 11.62 0.15
CA VAL A 169 2.01 12.42 -0.80
C VAL A 169 3.47 12.55 -0.38
N TYR A 170 3.78 12.19 0.85
CA TYR A 170 5.14 12.13 1.38
C TYR A 170 5.89 10.87 0.92
N ALA A 171 5.20 9.86 0.38
CA ALA A 171 5.81 8.64 -0.13
C ALA A 171 6.56 8.95 -1.42
N LEU A 172 7.85 9.27 -1.29
CA LEU A 172 8.73 9.53 -2.42
C LEU A 172 8.88 8.26 -3.25
N ASN A 173 8.62 8.36 -4.56
CA ASN A 173 8.66 7.24 -5.51
C ASN A 173 7.63 6.13 -5.18
N GLY A 174 6.46 6.51 -4.65
CA GLY A 174 5.34 5.60 -4.39
C GLY A 174 4.39 5.46 -5.58
N LEU A 175 3.70 4.32 -5.64
CA LEU A 175 2.50 4.10 -6.45
C LEU A 175 1.30 3.88 -5.54
N ILE A 176 0.12 4.28 -5.99
CA ILE A 176 -1.13 4.06 -5.24
C ILE A 176 -2.27 3.67 -6.18
N ILE A 177 -3.08 2.72 -5.75
CA ILE A 177 -4.38 2.39 -6.36
C ILE A 177 -5.45 2.29 -5.26
N PHE A 178 -6.67 2.63 -5.61
CA PHE A 178 -7.75 2.83 -4.65
C PHE A 178 -8.78 1.70 -4.72
N LYS A 179 -9.45 1.42 -3.59
CA LYS A 179 -10.72 0.71 -3.63
C LYS A 179 -11.72 1.53 -4.45
N LYS A 180 -12.57 0.86 -5.21
CA LYS A 180 -13.64 1.50 -5.97
C LYS A 180 -14.89 1.59 -5.12
N PHE A 181 -15.56 2.72 -5.14
CA PHE A 181 -16.79 2.97 -4.38
C PHE A 181 -17.98 2.65 -5.28
N TYR A 182 -18.68 1.57 -4.98
CA TYR A 182 -19.86 1.15 -5.71
C TYR A 182 -21.13 1.63 -5.03
N LEU A 183 -21.94 2.41 -5.74
CA LEU A 183 -23.19 2.96 -5.26
C LEU A 183 -24.32 1.97 -5.59
N LYS A 184 -24.73 1.15 -4.61
CA LYS A 184 -25.70 0.05 -4.79
C LYS A 184 -27.05 0.50 -5.36
N ASN A 185 -27.52 1.68 -4.93
CA ASN A 185 -28.83 2.19 -5.33
C ASN A 185 -28.87 2.67 -6.78
N GLU A 186 -27.71 2.94 -7.38
CA GLU A 186 -27.57 3.47 -8.75
C GLU A 186 -26.90 2.48 -9.69
N ASP A 187 -26.45 1.33 -9.18
CA ASP A 187 -25.77 0.26 -9.94
C ASP A 187 -24.56 0.79 -10.73
N ARG A 188 -23.73 1.64 -10.09
CA ARG A 188 -22.54 2.22 -10.71
C ARG A 188 -21.41 2.49 -9.72
N PHE A 189 -20.22 2.68 -10.23
CA PHE A 189 -19.12 3.23 -9.45
C PHE A 189 -19.23 4.77 -9.35
N MET A 190 -18.82 5.31 -8.21
CA MET A 190 -18.65 6.74 -8.03
C MET A 190 -17.40 7.24 -8.74
N SER A 191 -17.47 8.44 -9.32
CA SER A 191 -16.28 9.12 -9.82
C SER A 191 -15.38 9.58 -8.65
N PHE A 192 -14.09 9.81 -8.94
CA PHE A 192 -13.18 10.33 -7.91
C PHE A 192 -13.63 11.70 -7.37
N LEU A 193 -14.21 12.54 -8.23
CA LEU A 193 -14.73 13.83 -7.79
C LEU A 193 -15.92 13.70 -6.84
N GLU A 194 -16.83 12.76 -7.09
CA GLU A 194 -17.92 12.46 -6.17
C GLU A 194 -17.38 12.00 -4.81
N ILE A 195 -16.38 11.11 -4.79
CA ILE A 195 -15.77 10.61 -3.55
C ILE A 195 -15.05 11.74 -2.79
N ILE A 196 -14.32 12.62 -3.49
CA ILE A 196 -13.65 13.79 -2.88
C ILE A 196 -14.65 14.74 -2.23
N ASN A 197 -15.82 14.92 -2.84
CA ASN A 197 -16.88 15.80 -2.33
C ASN A 197 -17.79 15.12 -1.29
N LEU A 198 -17.59 13.83 -1.01
CA LEU A 198 -18.41 13.12 -0.05
C LEU A 198 -18.07 13.57 1.36
N ASP A 199 -19.06 14.13 2.07
CA ASP A 199 -18.92 14.51 3.47
C ASP A 199 -19.21 13.30 4.37
N PHE A 200 -18.18 12.73 4.95
CA PHE A 200 -18.30 11.66 5.94
C PHE A 200 -18.53 12.19 7.37
N GLY A 201 -18.75 13.49 7.57
CA GLY A 201 -18.92 14.09 8.89
C GLY A 201 -17.71 13.85 9.83
N GLY A 202 -16.53 13.62 9.27
CA GLY A 202 -15.29 13.35 10.01
C GLY A 202 -15.21 11.96 10.67
N ARG A 203 -16.14 11.05 10.36
CA ARG A 203 -16.21 9.70 10.91
C ARG A 203 -16.38 8.68 9.79
N ASP A 204 -15.32 8.00 9.51
CA ASP A 204 -15.22 7.04 8.42
C ASP A 204 -15.38 5.64 9.01
N THR A 205 -16.55 5.09 8.90
CA THR A 205 -16.87 3.78 9.49
C THR A 205 -17.71 2.95 8.53
N ASN A 206 -17.68 1.63 8.69
CA ASN A 206 -18.55 0.71 7.96
C ASN A 206 -20.03 1.15 7.97
N ASP A 207 -20.50 1.67 9.12
CA ASP A 207 -21.88 2.10 9.27
C ASP A 207 -22.24 3.28 8.37
N ILE A 208 -21.29 4.19 8.14
CA ILE A 208 -21.53 5.34 7.25
C ILE A 208 -21.59 4.88 5.81
N PHE A 209 -20.66 4.02 5.38
CA PHE A 209 -20.70 3.46 4.03
C PHE A 209 -22.01 2.71 3.80
N ALA A 210 -22.45 1.88 4.76
CA ALA A 210 -23.71 1.18 4.69
C ALA A 210 -24.93 2.12 4.60
N LYS A 211 -24.96 3.20 5.41
CA LYS A 211 -26.03 4.21 5.37
C LYS A 211 -26.11 4.96 4.05
N LEU A 212 -24.95 5.18 3.42
CA LEU A 212 -24.87 5.82 2.10
C LEU A 212 -25.15 4.84 0.95
N GLY A 213 -25.38 3.56 1.24
CA GLY A 213 -25.56 2.52 0.21
C GLY A 213 -24.29 2.20 -0.55
N LEU A 214 -23.12 2.49 0.03
CA LEU A 214 -21.83 2.29 -0.59
C LEU A 214 -21.23 0.92 -0.25
N GLU A 215 -20.61 0.32 -1.24
CA GLU A 215 -19.74 -0.85 -1.09
C GLU A 215 -18.35 -0.51 -1.61
N LEU A 216 -17.34 -0.82 -0.83
CA LEU A 216 -15.95 -0.59 -1.21
C LEU A 216 -15.39 -1.87 -1.82
N ILE A 217 -15.17 -1.83 -3.13
CA ILE A 217 -14.68 -2.97 -3.89
C ILE A 217 -13.16 -2.99 -3.85
N GLU A 218 -12.60 -4.13 -3.45
CA GLU A 218 -11.16 -4.37 -3.42
C GLU A 218 -10.54 -4.28 -4.80
N ASN A 219 -9.25 -3.95 -4.83
CA ASN A 219 -8.48 -4.10 -6.06
C ASN A 219 -8.41 -5.58 -6.46
N THR A 220 -8.55 -5.83 -7.75
CA THR A 220 -8.45 -7.18 -8.29
C THR A 220 -7.01 -7.68 -8.24
N PRO A 221 -6.77 -9.02 -8.33
CA PRO A 221 -5.43 -9.56 -8.44
C PRO A 221 -4.62 -8.95 -9.59
N GLU A 222 -5.27 -8.63 -10.72
CA GLU A 222 -4.66 -8.00 -11.88
C GLU A 222 -4.24 -6.56 -11.58
N GLU A 223 -5.11 -5.76 -10.97
CA GLU A 223 -4.80 -4.37 -10.59
C GLU A 223 -3.60 -4.31 -9.64
N ILE A 224 -3.53 -5.22 -8.64
CA ILE A 224 -2.41 -5.29 -7.70
C ILE A 224 -1.14 -5.75 -8.41
N ARG A 225 -1.23 -6.77 -9.27
CA ARG A 225 -0.10 -7.27 -10.07
C ARG A 225 0.49 -6.17 -10.94
N ASP A 226 -0.35 -5.46 -11.69
CA ASP A 226 0.09 -4.47 -12.66
C ASP A 226 0.74 -3.26 -11.99
N ALA A 227 0.20 -2.79 -10.87
CA ALA A 227 0.85 -1.76 -10.04
C ALA A 227 2.20 -2.25 -9.46
N THR A 228 2.30 -3.53 -9.10
CA THR A 228 3.53 -4.13 -8.57
C THR A 228 4.59 -4.25 -9.66
N ILE A 229 4.21 -4.66 -10.88
CA ILE A 229 5.08 -4.70 -12.06
C ILE A 229 5.57 -3.28 -12.41
N GLU A 230 4.67 -2.31 -12.45
CA GLU A 230 5.04 -0.91 -12.73
C GLU A 230 6.11 -0.42 -11.76
N MET A 231 5.97 -0.69 -10.45
CA MET A 231 6.98 -0.34 -9.47
C MET A 231 8.31 -1.04 -9.73
N ASP A 232 8.28 -2.34 -9.98
CA ASP A 232 9.48 -3.13 -10.28
C ASP A 232 10.24 -2.56 -11.48
N GLU A 233 9.54 -2.28 -12.56
CA GLU A 233 10.10 -1.74 -13.80
C GLU A 233 10.61 -0.29 -13.65
N ARG A 234 9.92 0.54 -12.87
CA ARG A 234 10.40 1.91 -12.54
C ARG A 234 11.72 1.86 -11.78
N LEU A 235 11.86 0.93 -10.85
CA LEU A 235 13.10 0.76 -10.08
C LEU A 235 14.25 0.17 -10.90
N TYR A 236 13.95 -0.63 -11.93
CA TYR A 236 14.95 -1.10 -12.90
C TYR A 236 15.25 -0.08 -14.01
N GLY A 237 14.44 0.98 -14.14
CA GLY A 237 14.56 1.97 -15.22
C GLY A 237 14.08 1.45 -16.58
N THR A 238 13.26 0.40 -16.59
CA THR A 238 12.69 -0.22 -17.82
C THR A 238 11.27 0.25 -18.11
N TRP A 239 10.60 0.87 -17.13
CA TRP A 239 9.25 1.40 -17.32
C TRP A 239 9.22 2.49 -18.41
N LYS A 240 8.30 2.34 -19.34
CA LYS A 240 8.09 3.33 -20.42
C LYS A 240 6.80 4.08 -20.15
N THR A 241 6.95 5.31 -19.69
CA THR A 241 5.82 6.22 -19.56
C THR A 241 5.38 6.70 -20.95
N ASN A 242 4.09 6.75 -21.21
CA ASN A 242 3.53 7.34 -22.43
C ASN A 242 2.77 8.64 -22.11
N GLU A 243 2.54 9.47 -23.15
CA GLU A 243 1.88 10.77 -22.99
C GLU A 243 0.45 10.66 -22.45
N LYS A 244 -0.29 9.60 -22.83
CA LYS A 244 -1.67 9.37 -22.35
C LYS A 244 -1.70 9.06 -20.86
N ASP A 245 -0.71 8.31 -20.35
CA ASP A 245 -0.61 8.03 -18.92
C ASP A 245 -0.33 9.31 -18.13
N GLU A 246 0.54 10.20 -18.65
CA GLU A 246 0.80 11.48 -18.01
C GLU A 246 -0.43 12.41 -18.03
N GLU A 247 -1.21 12.39 -19.10
CA GLU A 247 -2.48 13.11 -19.16
C GLU A 247 -3.45 12.63 -18.09
N LEU A 248 -3.60 11.30 -17.91
CA LEU A 248 -4.47 10.72 -16.88
C LEU A 248 -3.97 11.08 -15.47
N GLN A 249 -2.65 11.05 -15.22
CA GLN A 249 -2.07 11.51 -13.95
C GLN A 249 -2.43 12.99 -13.68
N GLN A 250 -2.26 13.87 -14.68
CA GLN A 250 -2.57 15.29 -14.54
C GLN A 250 -4.07 15.51 -14.26
N ARG A 251 -4.96 14.79 -14.97
CA ARG A 251 -6.41 14.86 -14.74
C ARG A 251 -6.76 14.44 -13.32
N PHE A 252 -6.19 13.33 -12.85
CA PHE A 252 -6.43 12.85 -11.48
C PHE A 252 -6.02 13.91 -10.44
N TRP A 253 -4.79 14.42 -10.53
CA TRP A 253 -4.30 15.38 -9.54
C TRP A 253 -5.01 16.75 -9.63
N ALA A 254 -5.57 17.11 -10.79
CA ALA A 254 -6.35 18.33 -10.95
C ALA A 254 -7.67 18.31 -10.12
N LEU A 255 -8.21 17.13 -9.81
CA LEU A 255 -9.44 17.01 -9.01
C LEU A 255 -9.30 17.60 -7.60
N PHE A 256 -8.09 17.66 -7.06
CA PHE A 256 -7.86 18.09 -5.67
C PHE A 256 -7.70 19.61 -5.50
N GLY A 257 -7.61 20.37 -6.57
CA GLY A 257 -7.52 21.84 -6.53
C GLY A 257 -6.27 22.42 -5.83
N SER A 258 -5.35 21.58 -5.36
CA SER A 258 -4.16 21.98 -4.61
C SER A 258 -2.89 21.87 -5.46
N GLU A 259 -2.14 22.98 -5.61
CA GLU A 259 -0.84 22.99 -6.29
C GLU A 259 0.19 22.06 -5.63
N LYS A 260 0.05 21.87 -4.32
CA LYS A 260 0.94 20.99 -3.56
C LYS A 260 0.78 19.52 -3.91
N LEU A 261 -0.44 19.09 -4.21
CA LEU A 261 -0.73 17.73 -4.66
C LEU A 261 -0.24 17.51 -6.09
N LYS A 262 -0.33 18.52 -6.94
CA LYS A 262 0.19 18.46 -8.31
C LYS A 262 1.72 18.29 -8.37
N SER A 263 2.44 18.68 -7.33
CA SER A 263 3.90 18.51 -7.21
C SER A 263 4.31 17.20 -6.50
N SER A 264 3.36 16.36 -6.12
CA SER A 264 3.64 15.08 -5.49
C SER A 264 4.44 14.16 -6.41
N LYS A 265 5.38 13.41 -5.83
CA LYS A 265 6.09 12.33 -6.52
C LYS A 265 5.34 10.98 -6.43
N LEU A 266 4.28 10.91 -5.64
CA LEU A 266 3.37 9.78 -5.62
C LEU A 266 2.60 9.73 -6.94
N ARG A 267 2.50 8.56 -7.52
CA ARG A 267 1.78 8.35 -8.78
C ARG A 267 0.64 7.36 -8.56
N ILE A 268 -0.41 7.53 -9.33
CA ILE A 268 -1.47 6.51 -9.43
C ILE A 268 -0.98 5.43 -10.39
N GLY A 269 -1.28 4.15 -10.12
CA GLY A 269 -0.93 3.06 -11.03
C GLY A 269 -1.44 3.33 -12.46
N SER A 270 -0.56 3.20 -13.45
CA SER A 270 -0.86 3.63 -14.82
C SER A 270 -1.96 2.77 -15.45
N ASP A 271 -1.88 1.43 -15.31
CA ASP A 271 -2.91 0.52 -15.79
C ASP A 271 -4.24 0.76 -15.07
N TYR A 272 -4.19 0.95 -13.75
CA TYR A 272 -5.37 1.29 -12.96
C TYR A 272 -6.09 2.55 -13.47
N LEU A 273 -5.37 3.63 -13.78
CA LEU A 273 -5.99 4.84 -14.35
C LEU A 273 -6.54 4.62 -15.75
N ARG A 274 -5.86 3.84 -16.58
CA ARG A 274 -6.36 3.53 -17.94
C ARG A 274 -7.68 2.78 -17.89
N ASP A 275 -7.75 1.77 -17.04
CA ASP A 275 -8.93 0.90 -16.91
C ASP A 275 -10.10 1.59 -16.19
N ASN A 276 -9.80 2.57 -15.34
CA ASN A 276 -10.77 3.34 -14.56
C ASN A 276 -10.86 4.82 -15.00
N LYS A 277 -10.51 5.15 -16.25
CA LYS A 277 -10.51 6.54 -16.78
C LYS A 277 -11.87 7.23 -16.68
N ASP A 278 -12.96 6.45 -16.72
CA ASP A 278 -14.32 6.97 -16.62
C ASP A 278 -14.63 7.53 -15.23
N LEU A 279 -13.89 7.09 -14.20
CA LEU A 279 -13.99 7.62 -12.83
C LEU A 279 -13.34 9.01 -12.68
N LEU A 280 -12.64 9.51 -13.71
CA LEU A 280 -12.06 10.86 -13.76
C LEU A 280 -13.04 11.94 -14.25
N ASN A 281 -14.27 11.58 -14.61
CA ASN A 281 -15.29 12.49 -15.17
C ASN A 281 -16.22 13.04 -14.10
#